data_1d3493bdbd5124e007a643775f8abf4c
#
_entry.id   1d3493bdbd5124e007a643775f8abf4c
#
_cell.length_a   1.000
_cell.length_b   1.000
_cell.length_c   1.000
_cell.angle_alpha   90.00
_cell.angle_beta   90.00
_cell.angle_gamma   90.00
#
_symmetry.space_group_name_H-M   'P 1'
#
loop_
_entity.id
_entity.type
_entity.pdbx_description
1 polymer ?
#
loop_
_entity_poly.entity_id
_entity_poly.type
_entity_poly.pdbx_seq_one_letter_code
_entity_poly.pdbx_strand_id
1 'polypeptide(L)'
;MDTKVIDSRSIEWWQTIKRRRECEFCNNRFTTFERRWTTELIVIKKDGTKEMYDRQKLKKALLLSFAKRDINKDDLESLLNSLETQRSGEWNEVSSTQIWNDIVNALKKIDAVAYVRFASVYKSFNNLEDFKKFID
;
A
#
# COMPACT_ATOMS: atom_id res chain seq x y z
N MET A 1 24.73 -14.22 15.51
CA MET A 1 23.59 -15.02 16.02
C MET A 1 23.06 -15.87 14.86
N ASP A 2 23.23 -17.17 14.96
CA ASP A 2 22.82 -18.05 13.87
C ASP A 2 21.41 -18.57 14.10
N THR A 3 20.62 -18.59 13.03
CA THR A 3 19.27 -19.12 13.04
C THR A 3 19.10 -20.10 11.89
N LYS A 4 18.24 -21.08 12.09
CA LYS A 4 17.90 -22.06 11.05
C LYS A 4 16.42 -21.93 10.68
N VAL A 5 16.13 -22.23 9.43
CA VAL A 5 14.75 -22.23 8.94
C VAL A 5 14.14 -23.62 9.19
N ILE A 6 13.01 -23.66 9.90
CA ILE A 6 12.30 -24.91 10.20
C ILE A 6 11.06 -25.11 9.36
N ASP A 7 10.50 -24.05 8.79
CA ASP A 7 9.35 -24.12 7.88
C ASP A 7 9.38 -22.93 6.93
N SER A 8 8.89 -23.13 5.70
CA SER A 8 8.79 -22.08 4.68
C SER A 8 7.51 -22.28 3.89
N ARG A 9 6.74 -21.21 3.70
CA ARG A 9 5.50 -21.22 2.93
C ARG A 9 5.40 -19.99 2.06
N SER A 10 4.96 -20.17 0.83
CA SER A 10 4.60 -19.05 -0.03
C SER A 10 3.22 -18.53 0.34
N ILE A 11 3.11 -17.24 0.52
CA ILE A 11 1.85 -16.55 0.76
C ILE A 11 1.71 -15.41 -0.27
N GLU A 12 0.49 -14.91 -0.43
CA GLU A 12 0.22 -13.81 -1.37
C GLU A 12 0.78 -14.08 -2.79
N TRP A 13 0.34 -15.16 -3.40
CA TRP A 13 0.67 -15.44 -4.81
C TRP A 13 2.18 -15.51 -5.10
N TRP A 14 3.00 -16.17 -4.26
CA TRP A 14 4.45 -16.32 -4.44
C TRP A 14 5.30 -15.05 -4.22
N GLN A 15 4.69 -13.92 -3.94
CA GLN A 15 5.43 -12.67 -3.75
C GLN A 15 6.06 -12.56 -2.36
N THR A 16 5.54 -13.31 -1.41
CA THR A 16 6.04 -13.29 -0.04
C THR A 16 6.26 -14.71 0.45
N ILE A 17 7.39 -14.93 1.09
CA ILE A 17 7.70 -16.20 1.75
C ILE A 17 7.68 -15.97 3.25
N LYS A 18 6.82 -16.73 3.93
CA LYS A 18 6.78 -16.76 5.39
C LYS A 18 7.72 -17.87 5.85
N ARG A 19 8.69 -17.51 6.68
CA ARG A 19 9.65 -18.46 7.22
C ARG A 19 9.54 -18.54 8.74
N ARG A 20 9.48 -19.73 9.26
CA ARG A 20 9.61 -19.99 10.70
C ARG A 20 11.07 -20.27 10.97
N ARG A 21 11.66 -19.51 11.89
CA ARG A 21 13.08 -19.65 12.23
C ARG A 21 13.25 -20.00 13.71
N GLU A 22 14.35 -20.69 14.01
CA GLU A 22 14.72 -21.06 15.37
C GLU A 22 16.16 -20.62 15.62
N CYS A 23 16.38 -19.97 16.75
CA CYS A 23 17.71 -19.60 17.19
C CYS A 23 18.48 -20.85 17.65
N GLU A 24 19.69 -21.06 17.16
CA GLU A 24 20.50 -22.22 17.54
C GLU A 24 21.02 -22.17 18.97
N PHE A 25 21.06 -20.99 19.57
CA PHE A 25 21.54 -20.81 20.93
C PHE A 25 20.47 -20.96 22.00
N CYS A 26 19.35 -20.26 21.85
CA CYS A 26 18.30 -20.20 22.88
C CYS A 26 17.05 -20.95 22.49
N ASN A 27 16.99 -21.56 21.31
CA ASN A 27 15.85 -22.29 20.76
C ASN A 27 14.58 -21.44 20.63
N ASN A 28 14.72 -20.12 20.71
CA ASN A 28 13.59 -19.22 20.50
C ASN A 28 13.13 -19.26 19.04
N ARG A 29 11.84 -19.38 18.85
CA ARG A 29 11.21 -19.43 17.53
C ARG A 29 10.57 -18.12 17.20
N PHE A 30 10.79 -17.65 15.97
CA PHE A 30 10.21 -16.41 15.49
C PHE A 30 9.87 -16.54 14.00
N THR A 31 9.01 -15.65 13.52
CA THR A 31 8.57 -15.64 12.13
C THR A 31 9.20 -14.48 11.39
N THR A 32 9.73 -14.77 10.20
CA THR A 32 10.24 -13.75 9.29
C THR A 32 9.48 -13.81 7.99
N PHE A 33 9.45 -12.69 7.26
CA PHE A 33 8.86 -12.60 5.95
C PHE A 33 9.91 -12.15 4.96
N GLU A 34 9.98 -12.87 3.86
CA GLU A 34 10.85 -12.49 2.74
C GLU A 34 9.94 -12.00 1.62
N ARG A 35 10.08 -10.74 1.26
CA ARG A 35 9.32 -10.11 0.19
C ARG A 35 10.25 -9.77 -0.96
N ARG A 36 9.72 -9.92 -2.16
CA ARG A 36 10.46 -9.47 -3.34
C ARG A 36 10.71 -7.97 -3.20
N TRP A 37 11.98 -7.58 -3.21
CA TRP A 37 12.34 -6.18 -3.27
C TRP A 37 11.88 -5.65 -4.62
N THR A 38 10.71 -5.06 -4.64
CA THR A 38 10.28 -4.31 -5.81
C THR A 38 11.16 -3.09 -5.90
N THR A 39 11.81 -2.94 -7.01
CA THR A 39 12.69 -1.85 -7.37
C THR A 39 12.24 -0.51 -6.78
N GLU A 40 13.21 0.25 -6.38
CA GLU A 40 13.09 1.61 -5.89
C GLU A 40 12.10 2.44 -6.70
N LEU A 41 10.86 2.51 -6.25
CA LEU A 41 9.86 3.35 -6.85
C LEU A 41 9.99 4.74 -6.25
N ILE A 42 10.26 5.71 -7.10
CA ILE A 42 10.42 7.11 -6.70
C ILE A 42 9.14 7.87 -7.00
N VAL A 43 8.63 8.55 -6.00
CA VAL A 43 7.42 9.36 -6.12
C VAL A 43 7.81 10.82 -6.34
N ILE A 44 7.30 11.41 -7.40
CA ILE A 44 7.50 12.82 -7.72
C ILE A 44 6.31 13.60 -7.18
N LYS A 45 6.56 14.48 -6.22
CA LYS A 45 5.53 15.33 -5.61
C LYS A 45 5.15 16.48 -6.54
N LYS A 46 4.04 17.15 -6.24
CA LYS A 46 3.55 18.30 -7.02
C LYS A 46 4.56 19.44 -7.15
N ASP A 47 5.40 19.63 -6.14
CA ASP A 47 6.45 20.66 -6.14
C ASP A 47 7.72 20.24 -6.89
N GLY A 48 7.74 19.04 -7.46
CA GLY A 48 8.88 18.49 -8.17
C GLY A 48 9.87 17.73 -7.31
N THR A 49 9.70 17.72 -5.99
CA THR A 49 10.57 16.94 -5.10
C THR A 49 10.35 15.46 -5.29
N LYS A 50 11.45 14.70 -5.21
CA LYS A 50 11.43 13.24 -5.34
C LYS A 50 11.62 12.62 -3.97
N GLU A 51 10.78 11.63 -3.64
CA GLU A 51 10.97 10.81 -2.44
C GLU A 51 10.75 9.34 -2.77
N MET A 52 11.33 8.48 -1.96
CA MET A 52 11.12 7.04 -2.12
C MET A 52 9.68 6.67 -1.74
N TYR A 53 9.10 5.76 -2.51
CA TYR A 53 7.79 5.22 -2.22
C TYR A 53 7.80 4.51 -0.86
N ASP A 54 6.87 4.91 0.01
CA ASP A 54 6.71 4.32 1.33
C ASP A 54 5.33 3.66 1.44
N ARG A 55 5.34 2.33 1.34
CA ARG A 55 4.12 1.51 1.42
C ARG A 55 3.39 1.70 2.75
N GLN A 56 4.14 1.79 3.86
CA GLN A 56 3.54 1.93 5.19
C GLN A 56 2.80 3.26 5.36
N LYS A 57 3.37 4.32 4.81
CA LYS A 57 2.75 5.64 4.80
C LYS A 57 1.41 5.63 4.05
N LEU A 58 1.40 5.00 2.89
CA LEU A 58 0.19 4.85 2.07
C LEU A 58 -0.84 3.97 2.76
N LYS A 59 -0.41 2.84 3.32
CA LYS A 59 -1.28 1.93 4.06
C LYS A 59 -1.96 2.64 5.24
N LYS A 60 -1.19 3.45 5.98
CA LYS A 60 -1.71 4.23 7.10
C LYS A 60 -2.77 5.23 6.64
N ALA A 61 -2.52 5.93 5.53
CA ALA A 61 -3.49 6.86 4.96
C ALA A 61 -4.79 6.17 4.55
N LEU A 62 -4.68 4.99 3.93
CA LEU A 62 -5.84 4.19 3.56
C LEU A 62 -6.63 3.71 4.77
N LEU A 63 -5.95 3.24 5.81
CA LEU A 63 -6.60 2.81 7.05
C LEU A 63 -7.39 3.94 7.72
N LEU A 64 -6.87 5.16 7.69
CA LEU A 64 -7.58 6.33 8.20
C LEU A 64 -8.86 6.61 7.42
N SER A 65 -8.84 6.38 6.12
CA SER A 65 -10.03 6.55 5.26
C SER A 65 -11.12 5.53 5.57
N PHE A 66 -10.75 4.38 6.09
CA PHE A 66 -11.69 3.32 6.50
C PHE A 66 -12.04 3.37 8.00
N ALA A 67 -11.70 4.43 8.70
CA ALA A 67 -12.01 4.56 10.13
C ALA A 67 -13.51 4.33 10.40
N LYS A 68 -13.82 3.44 11.34
CA LYS A 68 -15.19 3.01 11.69
C LYS A 68 -15.94 2.31 10.56
N ARG A 69 -15.22 1.82 9.56
CA ARG A 69 -15.77 1.03 8.47
C ARG A 69 -15.09 -0.33 8.46
N ASP A 70 -15.87 -1.35 8.14
CA ASP A 70 -15.33 -2.70 8.04
C ASP A 70 -14.59 -2.83 6.71
N ILE A 71 -13.31 -3.05 6.80
CA ILE A 71 -12.51 -3.43 5.64
C ILE A 71 -11.76 -4.72 5.94
N ASN A 72 -11.77 -5.62 4.99
CA ASN A 72 -10.94 -6.81 5.05
C ASN A 72 -9.49 -6.39 4.80
N LYS A 73 -8.59 -6.80 5.70
CA LYS A 73 -7.14 -6.54 5.55
C LYS A 73 -6.59 -7.10 4.25
N ASP A 74 -7.14 -8.22 3.79
CA ASP A 74 -6.73 -8.85 2.54
C ASP A 74 -7.07 -7.98 1.34
N ASP A 75 -8.22 -7.32 1.35
CA ASP A 75 -8.62 -6.39 0.28
C ASP A 75 -7.70 -5.18 0.24
N LEU A 76 -7.29 -4.67 1.39
CA LEU A 76 -6.35 -3.56 1.49
C LEU A 76 -4.97 -3.95 0.95
N GLU A 77 -4.47 -5.10 1.35
CA GLU A 77 -3.18 -5.61 0.86
C GLU A 77 -3.23 -5.89 -0.65
N SER A 78 -4.34 -6.43 -1.15
CA SER A 78 -4.55 -6.65 -2.58
C SER A 78 -4.53 -5.35 -3.37
N LEU A 79 -5.15 -4.30 -2.85
CA LEU A 79 -5.14 -2.98 -3.46
C LEU A 79 -3.70 -2.43 -3.56
N LEU A 80 -2.95 -2.49 -2.46
CA LEU A 80 -1.56 -2.04 -2.44
C LEU A 80 -0.69 -2.84 -3.40
N ASN A 81 -0.86 -4.15 -3.42
CA ASN A 81 -0.11 -5.04 -4.32
C ASN A 81 -0.43 -4.73 -5.79
N SER A 82 -1.69 -4.49 -6.13
CA SER A 82 -2.09 -4.11 -7.49
C SER A 82 -1.43 -2.83 -7.95
N LEU A 83 -1.42 -1.82 -7.09
CA LEU A 83 -0.80 -0.53 -7.40
C LEU A 83 0.71 -0.68 -7.63
N GLU A 84 1.37 -1.45 -6.79
CA GLU A 84 2.81 -1.68 -6.90
C GLU A 84 3.16 -2.52 -8.13
N THR A 85 2.36 -3.54 -8.45
CA THR A 85 2.58 -4.40 -9.61
C THR A 85 2.42 -3.64 -10.92
N GLN A 86 1.42 -2.76 -11.01
CA GLN A 86 1.22 -1.93 -12.20
C GLN A 86 2.41 -1.00 -12.47
N ARG A 87 3.14 -0.65 -11.42
CA ARG A 87 4.27 0.30 -11.52
C ARG A 87 5.62 -0.40 -11.58
N SER A 88 5.70 -1.67 -11.18
CA SER A 88 6.95 -2.41 -11.24
C SER A 88 7.23 -2.84 -12.69
N GLY A 89 8.27 -2.31 -13.28
CA GLY A 89 8.78 -2.80 -14.56
C GLY A 89 8.88 -1.79 -15.69
N GLU A 90 8.21 -0.65 -15.64
CA GLU A 90 8.29 0.31 -16.73
C GLU A 90 9.16 1.51 -16.39
N TRP A 91 8.94 2.14 -15.24
CA TRP A 91 9.69 3.34 -14.86
C TRP A 91 9.84 3.37 -13.34
N ASN A 92 11.02 3.76 -12.89
CA ASN A 92 11.29 3.89 -11.46
C ASN A 92 10.65 5.16 -10.85
N GLU A 93 10.02 5.98 -11.66
CA GLU A 93 9.42 7.23 -11.21
C GLU A 93 7.93 7.28 -11.55
N VAL A 94 7.13 7.76 -10.60
CA VAL A 94 5.68 7.97 -10.76
C VAL A 94 5.28 9.25 -10.05
N SER A 95 4.34 10.00 -10.63
CA SER A 95 3.84 11.20 -9.96
C SER A 95 2.90 10.82 -8.80
N SER A 96 2.95 11.60 -7.73
CA SER A 96 2.04 11.42 -6.60
C SER A 96 0.57 11.54 -7.05
N THR A 97 0.28 12.46 -7.94
CA THR A 97 -1.07 12.65 -8.50
C THR A 97 -1.58 11.38 -9.16
N GLN A 98 -0.74 10.67 -9.90
CA GLN A 98 -1.13 9.44 -10.56
C GLN A 98 -1.41 8.32 -9.57
N ILE A 99 -0.60 8.19 -8.51
CA ILE A 99 -0.84 7.24 -7.43
C ILE A 99 -2.20 7.53 -6.77
N TRP A 100 -2.45 8.79 -6.44
CA TRP A 100 -3.70 9.20 -5.80
C TRP A 100 -4.91 8.93 -6.68
N ASN A 101 -4.83 9.18 -7.97
CA ASN A 101 -5.92 8.90 -8.91
C ASN A 101 -6.21 7.40 -8.98
N ASP A 102 -5.19 6.58 -9.03
CA ASP A 102 -5.35 5.11 -9.05
C ASP A 102 -6.03 4.60 -7.78
N ILE A 103 -5.63 5.13 -6.63
CA ILE A 103 -6.23 4.78 -5.33
C ILE A 103 -7.69 5.22 -5.28
N VAL A 104 -7.97 6.44 -5.68
CA VAL A 104 -9.32 7.00 -5.69
C VAL A 104 -10.24 6.16 -6.57
N ASN A 105 -9.79 5.79 -7.75
CA ASN A 105 -10.56 4.93 -8.66
C ASN A 105 -10.82 3.55 -8.08
N ALA A 106 -9.84 2.98 -7.39
CA ALA A 106 -9.98 1.69 -6.72
C ALA A 106 -10.95 1.77 -5.54
N LEU A 107 -10.85 2.81 -4.70
CA LEU A 107 -11.73 3.01 -3.55
C LEU A 107 -13.17 3.22 -3.95
N LYS A 108 -13.41 3.87 -5.08
CA LYS A 108 -14.76 4.09 -5.61
C LYS A 108 -15.52 2.77 -5.78
N LYS A 109 -14.80 1.70 -6.11
CA LYS A 109 -15.39 0.36 -6.30
C LYS A 109 -15.55 -0.41 -4.98
N ILE A 110 -14.76 -0.07 -3.96
CA ILE A 110 -14.71 -0.81 -2.69
C ILE A 110 -15.68 -0.20 -1.67
N ASP A 111 -15.57 1.09 -1.41
CA ASP A 111 -16.36 1.77 -0.38
C ASP A 111 -16.49 3.26 -0.71
N ALA A 112 -17.71 3.70 -0.94
CA ALA A 112 -17.99 5.09 -1.33
C ALA A 112 -17.61 6.10 -0.24
N VAL A 113 -17.76 5.76 1.04
CA VAL A 113 -17.41 6.65 2.16
C VAL A 113 -15.90 6.80 2.26
N ALA A 114 -15.15 5.70 2.17
CA ALA A 114 -13.69 5.74 2.18
C ALA A 114 -13.16 6.53 0.97
N TYR A 115 -13.79 6.37 -0.18
CA TYR A 115 -13.48 7.13 -1.39
C TYR A 115 -13.59 8.65 -1.14
N VAL A 116 -14.70 9.09 -0.58
CA VAL A 116 -14.91 10.52 -0.30
C VAL A 116 -13.92 11.05 0.74
N ARG A 117 -13.68 10.29 1.80
CA ARG A 117 -12.72 10.66 2.84
C ARG A 117 -11.31 10.81 2.30
N PHE A 118 -10.86 9.83 1.54
CA PHE A 118 -9.52 9.84 0.95
C PHE A 118 -9.37 11.02 -0.02
N ALA A 119 -10.35 11.20 -0.89
CA ALA A 119 -10.34 12.28 -1.87
C ALA A 119 -10.34 13.66 -1.22
N SER A 120 -11.08 13.84 -0.13
CA SER A 120 -11.14 15.14 0.56
C SER A 120 -9.82 15.52 1.23
N VAL A 121 -8.97 14.54 1.57
CA VAL A 121 -7.63 14.83 2.12
C VAL A 121 -6.66 15.23 1.01
N TYR A 122 -6.72 14.56 -0.14
CA TYR A 122 -5.73 14.74 -1.20
C TYR A 122 -6.16 15.71 -2.31
N LYS A 123 -7.47 15.91 -2.47
CA LYS A 123 -7.99 16.96 -3.34
C LYS A 123 -8.45 18.11 -2.46
N SER A 124 -7.78 19.23 -2.58
CA SER A 124 -8.19 20.44 -1.86
C SER A 124 -9.47 20.98 -2.47
N PHE A 125 -10.59 20.64 -1.87
CA PHE A 125 -11.88 21.25 -2.25
C PHE A 125 -12.00 22.62 -1.60
N ASN A 126 -12.11 23.64 -2.42
CA ASN A 126 -12.22 25.02 -1.94
C ASN A 126 -13.67 25.41 -1.58
N ASN A 127 -14.64 24.69 -2.13
CA ASN A 127 -16.05 24.96 -1.88
C ASN A 127 -16.91 23.71 -2.14
N LEU A 128 -18.19 23.81 -1.83
CA LEU A 128 -19.16 22.73 -1.99
C LEU A 128 -19.37 22.33 -3.45
N GLU A 129 -19.24 23.27 -4.37
CA GLU A 129 -19.42 23.00 -5.78
C GLU A 129 -18.32 22.10 -6.34
N ASP A 130 -17.08 22.33 -5.95
CA ASP A 130 -15.95 21.48 -6.31
C ASP A 130 -16.16 20.04 -5.82
N PHE A 131 -16.67 19.90 -4.60
CA PHE A 131 -17.00 18.61 -4.02
C PHE A 131 -18.11 17.90 -4.80
N LYS A 132 -19.17 18.60 -5.16
CA LYS A 132 -20.26 18.04 -5.93
C LYS A 132 -19.83 17.56 -7.32
N LYS A 133 -19.02 18.35 -8.01
CA LYS A 133 -18.43 17.96 -9.31
C LYS A 133 -17.58 16.70 -9.20
N PHE A 134 -16.91 16.53 -8.10
CA PHE A 134 -16.09 15.36 -7.87
C PHE A 134 -16.92 14.10 -7.64
N ILE A 135 -18.04 14.19 -6.92
CA ILE A 135 -18.94 13.07 -6.63
C ILE A 135 -19.73 12.64 -7.86
N ASP A 136 -20.15 13.57 -8.66
CA ASP A 136 -20.87 13.30 -9.92
C ASP A 136 -19.87 12.73 -10.96
#